data_7055a6629be8198bf26771b174793862
#
_entry.id   7055a6629be8198bf26771b174793862
#
_cell.length_a   1.000
_cell.length_b   1.000
_cell.length_c   1.000
_cell.angle_alpha   90.00
_cell.angle_beta   90.00
_cell.angle_gamma   90.00
#
_symmetry.space_group_name_H-M   'P 1'
#
loop_
_entity.id
_entity.type
_entity.pdbx_description
1 polymer ?
#
loop_
_entity_poly.entity_id
_entity_poly.type
_entity_poly.pdbx_seq_one_letter_code
_entity_poly.pdbx_strand_id
1 'polypeptide(L)'
;TVAKGAQKQTIDELIGYYRSGNLSQFDTYSISWVQDTLSKVDFVNGFIETYGDPLGYRASWEGLVNFRDEEATRRTETISAEAQWFEDHSPIDPKYRKEKVKGVSAKVITAAILGGDCYPATPIGINLPNADWIRKDYGSKSVTIENITHAYNEAAKGNGFLEEFIYDPADIELQKRYGELSDNLHTDLHECLGHGSGQLAPGVKTDALKNYGSTLEEARADLFA
;
A
#
# COMPACT_ATOMS: atom_id res chain seq x y z
N THR A 1 -23.25 -14.44 -0.63
CA THR A 1 -24.68 -14.32 -0.21
C THR A 1 -24.90 -13.24 0.84
N VAL A 2 -23.86 -12.73 1.46
CA VAL A 2 -23.95 -11.61 2.42
C VAL A 2 -23.62 -10.26 1.79
N ALA A 3 -22.80 -10.23 0.73
CA ALA A 3 -22.46 -9.02 0.00
C ALA A 3 -23.71 -8.41 -0.69
N LYS A 4 -23.82 -7.09 -0.64
CA LYS A 4 -24.94 -6.33 -1.21
C LYS A 4 -24.42 -5.13 -2.00
N GLY A 5 -25.28 -4.53 -2.83
CA GLY A 5 -24.97 -3.32 -3.58
C GLY A 5 -23.68 -3.43 -4.42
N ALA A 6 -22.82 -2.43 -4.32
CA ALA A 6 -21.57 -2.34 -5.10
C ALA A 6 -20.65 -3.56 -4.87
N GLN A 7 -20.48 -4.00 -3.61
CA GLN A 7 -19.63 -5.16 -3.33
C GLN A 7 -20.12 -6.45 -3.99
N LYS A 8 -21.46 -6.65 -4.05
CA LYS A 8 -22.01 -7.81 -4.74
C LYS A 8 -21.70 -7.75 -6.23
N GLN A 9 -21.84 -6.57 -6.85
CA GLN A 9 -21.50 -6.37 -8.26
C GLN A 9 -20.01 -6.69 -8.49
N THR A 10 -19.11 -6.16 -7.69
CA THR A 10 -17.68 -6.42 -7.78
C THR A 10 -17.36 -7.93 -7.72
N ILE A 11 -18.02 -8.66 -6.82
CA ILE A 11 -17.85 -10.12 -6.72
C ILE A 11 -18.41 -10.85 -7.96
N ASP A 12 -19.57 -10.44 -8.47
CA ASP A 12 -20.16 -11.04 -9.66
C ASP A 12 -19.27 -10.84 -10.90
N GLU A 13 -18.65 -9.68 -11.04
CA GLU A 13 -17.68 -9.35 -12.10
C GLU A 13 -16.41 -10.22 -12.00
N LEU A 14 -15.86 -10.37 -10.78
CA LEU A 14 -14.73 -11.26 -10.55
C LEU A 14 -15.06 -12.73 -10.89
N ILE A 15 -16.25 -13.20 -10.51
CA ILE A 15 -16.72 -14.55 -10.89
C ILE A 15 -16.82 -14.66 -12.41
N GLY A 16 -17.31 -13.62 -13.09
CA GLY A 16 -17.37 -13.56 -14.55
C GLY A 16 -15.99 -13.71 -15.19
N TYR A 17 -15.01 -12.99 -14.67
CA TYR A 17 -13.61 -13.13 -15.10
C TYR A 17 -13.08 -14.55 -14.94
N TYR A 18 -13.24 -15.17 -13.77
CA TYR A 18 -12.76 -16.55 -13.56
C TYR A 18 -13.46 -17.60 -14.43
N ARG A 19 -14.70 -17.35 -14.85
CA ARG A 19 -15.43 -18.23 -15.77
C ARG A 19 -14.98 -18.09 -17.22
N SER A 20 -14.62 -16.90 -17.63
CA SER A 20 -14.33 -16.60 -19.05
C SER A 20 -12.84 -16.52 -19.37
N GLY A 21 -12.00 -16.18 -18.40
CA GLY A 21 -10.59 -15.83 -18.62
C GLY A 21 -10.41 -14.50 -19.36
N ASN A 22 -11.46 -13.69 -19.53
CA ASN A 22 -11.40 -12.46 -20.29
C ASN A 22 -10.81 -11.32 -19.43
N LEU A 23 -9.63 -10.82 -19.81
CA LEU A 23 -8.91 -9.76 -19.08
C LEU A 23 -9.70 -8.45 -19.02
N SER A 24 -10.52 -8.12 -20.01
CA SER A 24 -11.38 -6.93 -19.92
C SER A 24 -12.44 -7.01 -18.83
N GLN A 25 -12.84 -8.21 -18.42
CA GLN A 25 -13.69 -8.41 -17.25
C GLN A 25 -12.92 -8.22 -15.95
N PHE A 26 -11.64 -8.55 -15.93
CA PHE A 26 -10.76 -8.23 -14.79
C PHE A 26 -10.59 -6.72 -14.62
N ASP A 27 -10.46 -5.99 -15.73
CA ASP A 27 -10.45 -4.52 -15.68
C ASP A 27 -11.75 -3.95 -15.12
N THR A 28 -12.90 -4.48 -15.55
CA THR A 28 -14.22 -4.08 -15.04
C THR A 28 -14.33 -4.34 -13.54
N TYR A 29 -13.94 -5.52 -13.10
CA TYR A 29 -13.85 -5.87 -11.68
C TYR A 29 -12.94 -4.90 -10.92
N SER A 30 -11.77 -4.58 -11.45
CA SER A 30 -10.80 -3.70 -10.81
C SER A 30 -11.35 -2.27 -10.63
N ILE A 31 -12.08 -1.76 -11.63
CA ILE A 31 -12.76 -0.46 -11.55
C ILE A 31 -13.83 -0.47 -10.45
N SER A 32 -14.72 -1.46 -10.46
CA SER A 32 -15.78 -1.59 -9.45
C SER A 32 -15.20 -1.75 -8.05
N TRP A 33 -14.11 -2.51 -7.92
CA TRP A 33 -13.41 -2.70 -6.66
C TRP A 33 -12.80 -1.38 -6.12
N VAL A 34 -12.14 -0.59 -6.97
CA VAL A 34 -11.59 0.72 -6.58
C VAL A 34 -12.70 1.67 -6.12
N GLN A 35 -13.84 1.65 -6.80
CA GLN A 35 -14.97 2.54 -6.50
C GLN A 35 -15.74 2.14 -5.23
N ASP A 36 -15.62 0.90 -4.76
CA ASP A 36 -16.22 0.48 -3.49
C ASP A 36 -15.35 0.95 -2.31
N THR A 37 -15.64 2.15 -1.81
CA THR A 37 -14.95 2.76 -0.67
C THR A 37 -15.65 2.55 0.66
N LEU A 38 -16.84 1.95 0.66
CA LEU A 38 -17.70 1.87 1.85
C LEU A 38 -17.71 0.49 2.52
N SER A 39 -17.31 -0.55 1.82
CA SER A 39 -17.26 -1.91 2.38
C SER A 39 -16.26 -2.00 3.53
N LYS A 40 -16.73 -2.52 4.67
CA LYS A 40 -15.91 -2.74 5.86
C LYS A 40 -15.08 -4.02 5.77
N VAL A 41 -15.59 -5.02 5.10
CA VAL A 41 -14.87 -6.24 4.72
C VAL A 41 -14.56 -6.12 3.25
N ASP A 42 -13.32 -6.24 2.89
CA ASP A 42 -12.85 -6.11 1.50
C ASP A 42 -11.95 -7.30 1.15
N PHE A 43 -11.55 -7.38 -0.10
CA PHE A 43 -10.71 -8.47 -0.58
C PHE A 43 -9.85 -8.02 -1.76
N VAL A 44 -8.68 -8.65 -1.87
CA VAL A 44 -7.85 -8.64 -3.07
C VAL A 44 -7.88 -10.05 -3.63
N ASN A 45 -8.07 -10.21 -4.92
CA ASN A 45 -8.11 -11.53 -5.53
C ASN A 45 -7.82 -11.45 -7.03
N GLY A 46 -6.79 -12.15 -7.47
CA GLY A 46 -6.43 -12.20 -8.89
C GLY A 46 -5.00 -12.64 -9.15
N PHE A 47 -4.63 -12.68 -10.42
CA PHE A 47 -3.25 -12.79 -10.88
C PHE A 47 -2.69 -11.37 -10.99
N ILE A 48 -1.99 -10.92 -9.96
CA ILE A 48 -1.72 -9.50 -9.72
C ILE A 48 -0.24 -9.19 -9.86
N GLU A 49 0.62 -9.91 -9.14
CA GLU A 49 2.04 -9.57 -9.06
C GLU A 49 2.89 -10.36 -10.06
N THR A 50 3.96 -9.72 -10.53
CA THR A 50 4.84 -10.30 -11.55
C THR A 50 6.22 -10.68 -11.00
N TYR A 51 6.48 -10.47 -9.72
CA TYR A 51 7.78 -10.76 -9.10
C TYR A 51 8.19 -12.23 -9.24
N GLY A 52 7.24 -13.16 -9.11
CA GLY A 52 7.44 -14.61 -9.31
C GLY A 52 7.25 -15.09 -10.74
N ASP A 53 7.04 -14.19 -11.70
CA ASP A 53 6.82 -14.50 -13.12
C ASP A 53 7.80 -13.72 -14.02
N PRO A 54 9.09 -14.05 -13.99
CA PRO A 54 10.12 -13.29 -14.72
C PRO A 54 9.95 -13.31 -16.25
N LEU A 55 9.14 -14.24 -16.78
CA LEU A 55 8.84 -14.34 -18.20
C LEU A 55 7.54 -13.59 -18.58
N GLY A 56 6.78 -13.10 -17.60
CA GLY A 56 5.58 -12.33 -17.83
C GLY A 56 4.43 -13.10 -18.47
N TYR A 57 4.29 -14.38 -18.18
CA TYR A 57 3.26 -15.22 -18.83
C TYR A 57 1.89 -15.12 -18.19
N ARG A 58 1.79 -14.93 -16.87
CA ARG A 58 0.49 -14.98 -16.20
C ARG A 58 0.39 -14.18 -14.89
N ALA A 59 1.47 -13.65 -14.34
CA ALA A 59 1.56 -13.15 -12.98
C ALA A 59 1.33 -14.25 -11.91
N SER A 60 1.56 -13.93 -10.64
CA SER A 60 1.23 -14.80 -9.52
C SER A 60 -0.15 -14.50 -8.95
N TRP A 61 -0.83 -15.55 -8.49
CA TRP A 61 -2.16 -15.41 -7.93
C TRP A 61 -2.08 -15.05 -6.45
N GLU A 62 -2.84 -14.05 -6.06
CA GLU A 62 -2.97 -13.55 -4.71
C GLU A 62 -4.40 -13.52 -4.24
N GLY A 63 -4.61 -13.83 -2.97
CA GLY A 63 -5.89 -13.73 -2.30
C GLY A 63 -5.72 -13.20 -0.89
N LEU A 64 -6.40 -12.11 -0.60
CA LEU A 64 -6.44 -11.49 0.71
C LEU A 64 -7.89 -11.14 1.04
N VAL A 65 -8.39 -11.55 2.20
CA VAL A 65 -9.63 -11.03 2.78
C VAL A 65 -9.27 -10.24 4.02
N ASN A 66 -9.82 -9.05 4.14
CA ASN A 66 -9.48 -8.11 5.19
C ASN A 66 -10.70 -7.35 5.71
N PHE A 67 -10.53 -6.70 6.84
CA PHE A 67 -11.47 -5.72 7.35
C PHE A 67 -10.73 -4.49 7.85
N ARG A 68 -11.40 -3.33 7.74
CA ARG A 68 -10.82 -2.05 8.11
C ARG A 68 -10.57 -1.97 9.61
N ASP A 69 -9.37 -1.54 9.98
CA ASP A 69 -9.09 -1.03 11.31
C ASP A 69 -9.51 0.44 11.39
N GLU A 70 -10.59 0.70 12.11
CA GLU A 70 -11.20 2.05 12.18
C GLU A 70 -10.34 3.02 13.01
N GLU A 71 -9.59 2.55 13.98
CA GLU A 71 -8.72 3.39 14.81
C GLU A 71 -7.44 3.78 14.06
N ALA A 72 -6.75 2.79 13.51
CA ALA A 72 -5.54 3.03 12.72
C ALA A 72 -5.86 3.81 11.43
N THR A 73 -7.00 3.56 10.79
CA THR A 73 -7.44 4.35 9.62
C THR A 73 -7.63 5.83 9.97
N ARG A 74 -8.13 6.19 11.15
CA ARG A 74 -8.22 7.60 11.57
C ARG A 74 -6.85 8.27 11.68
N ARG A 75 -5.80 7.53 12.03
CA ARG A 75 -4.41 8.03 12.05
C ARG A 75 -3.97 8.41 10.63
N THR A 76 -4.14 7.53 9.65
CA THR A 76 -3.80 7.81 8.24
C THR A 76 -4.65 8.92 7.64
N GLU A 77 -5.92 9.02 8.00
CA GLU A 77 -6.80 10.12 7.57
C GLU A 77 -6.31 11.48 8.09
N THR A 78 -5.80 11.53 9.33
CA THR A 78 -5.21 12.74 9.90
C THR A 78 -3.95 13.16 9.14
N ILE A 79 -3.05 12.22 8.87
CA ILE A 79 -1.83 12.45 8.07
C ILE A 79 -2.22 12.96 6.67
N SER A 80 -3.17 12.31 6.02
CA SER A 80 -3.63 12.66 4.68
C SER A 80 -4.27 14.06 4.62
N ALA A 81 -4.99 14.46 5.66
CA ALA A 81 -5.58 15.79 5.75
C ALA A 81 -4.53 16.90 5.81
N GLU A 82 -3.36 16.62 6.38
CA GLU A 82 -2.23 17.55 6.50
C GLU A 82 -1.21 17.42 5.35
N ALA A 83 -1.53 16.67 4.30
CA ALA A 83 -0.59 16.38 3.20
C ALA A 83 0.01 17.63 2.56
N GLN A 84 -0.75 18.73 2.43
CA GLN A 84 -0.23 19.99 1.89
C GLN A 84 0.81 20.61 2.82
N TRP A 85 0.59 20.55 4.13
CA TRP A 85 1.58 21.06 5.10
C TRP A 85 2.91 20.32 4.98
N PHE A 86 2.86 19.00 4.89
CA PHE A 86 4.07 18.16 4.72
C PHE A 86 4.79 18.47 3.40
N GLU A 87 4.05 18.63 2.30
CA GLU A 87 4.64 19.01 1.00
C GLU A 87 5.37 20.35 1.09
N ASP A 88 4.73 21.35 1.71
CA ASP A 88 5.28 22.72 1.82
C ASP A 88 6.52 22.76 2.71
N HIS A 89 6.66 21.83 3.67
CA HIS A 89 7.81 21.73 4.58
C HIS A 89 8.80 20.62 4.20
N SER A 90 8.56 19.94 3.08
CA SER A 90 9.42 18.83 2.63
C SER A 90 10.86 19.28 2.35
N PRO A 91 11.85 18.37 2.48
CA PRO A 91 13.27 18.69 2.32
C PRO A 91 13.74 18.84 0.87
N ILE A 92 12.80 19.06 -0.09
CA ILE A 92 13.12 19.22 -1.51
C ILE A 92 13.12 20.67 -1.95
N ASP A 93 13.83 20.97 -3.06
CA ASP A 93 13.81 22.28 -3.69
C ASP A 93 12.35 22.70 -4.02
N PRO A 94 11.92 23.91 -3.63
CA PRO A 94 10.56 24.39 -3.83
C PRO A 94 10.00 24.23 -5.25
N LYS A 95 10.85 24.29 -6.28
CA LYS A 95 10.42 24.09 -7.69
C LYS A 95 9.91 22.67 -7.99
N TYR A 96 10.21 21.70 -7.13
CA TYR A 96 9.74 20.32 -7.24
C TYR A 96 8.59 20.00 -6.29
N ARG A 97 8.15 20.95 -5.46
CA ARG A 97 6.96 20.79 -4.62
C ARG A 97 5.71 20.95 -5.44
N LYS A 98 4.67 20.22 -5.08
CA LYS A 98 3.35 20.37 -5.68
C LYS A 98 2.66 21.59 -5.11
N GLU A 99 2.11 22.44 -5.97
CA GLU A 99 1.28 23.57 -5.54
C GLU A 99 0.01 23.09 -4.80
N LYS A 100 -0.50 21.94 -5.19
CA LYS A 100 -1.69 21.34 -4.59
C LYS A 100 -1.52 19.83 -4.47
N VAL A 101 -1.45 19.37 -3.24
CA VAL A 101 -1.42 17.94 -2.92
C VAL A 101 -2.84 17.41 -2.76
N LYS A 102 -3.12 16.28 -3.40
CA LYS A 102 -4.28 15.46 -3.02
C LYS A 102 -3.76 14.41 -2.07
N GLY A 103 -4.20 14.43 -0.83
CA GLY A 103 -3.84 13.40 0.13
C GLY A 103 -4.24 12.02 -0.39
N VAL A 104 -3.35 11.05 -0.26
CA VAL A 104 -3.64 9.64 -0.55
C VAL A 104 -4.39 9.09 0.66
N SER A 105 -5.61 8.61 0.47
CA SER A 105 -6.34 7.92 1.54
C SER A 105 -5.83 6.49 1.62
N ALA A 106 -4.83 6.25 2.46
CA ALA A 106 -4.48 4.91 2.87
C ALA A 106 -5.45 4.42 3.94
N LYS A 107 -5.87 3.16 3.85
CA LYS A 107 -6.68 2.51 4.88
C LYS A 107 -5.81 1.47 5.57
N VAL A 108 -5.84 1.47 6.88
CA VAL A 108 -5.23 0.40 7.67
C VAL A 108 -6.22 -0.75 7.77
N ILE A 109 -5.74 -1.95 7.52
CA ILE A 109 -6.56 -3.16 7.50
C ILE A 109 -5.97 -4.25 8.38
N THR A 110 -6.86 -5.12 8.85
CA THR A 110 -6.52 -6.38 9.47
C THR A 110 -6.74 -7.49 8.45
N ALA A 111 -5.69 -8.20 8.06
CA ALA A 111 -5.77 -9.38 7.22
C ALA A 111 -6.42 -10.52 8.00
N ALA A 112 -7.50 -11.09 7.44
CA ALA A 112 -8.22 -12.21 8.02
C ALA A 112 -7.90 -13.54 7.34
N ILE A 113 -7.68 -13.52 6.02
CA ILE A 113 -7.37 -14.71 5.22
C ILE A 113 -6.31 -14.32 4.19
N LEU A 114 -5.28 -15.14 4.07
CA LEU A 114 -4.22 -15.04 3.08
C LEU A 114 -4.22 -16.28 2.20
N GLY A 115 -3.95 -16.12 0.92
CA GLY A 115 -3.86 -17.22 -0.04
C GLY A 115 -2.97 -16.88 -1.22
N GLY A 116 -2.52 -17.92 -1.94
CA GLY A 116 -1.57 -17.76 -3.02
C GLY A 116 -0.26 -17.15 -2.54
N ASP A 117 0.32 -16.27 -3.31
CA ASP A 117 1.62 -15.65 -3.03
C ASP A 117 1.62 -14.65 -1.86
N CYS A 118 0.42 -14.30 -1.32
CA CYS A 118 0.33 -13.61 -0.03
C CYS A 118 0.81 -14.46 1.16
N TYR A 119 1.14 -15.74 0.96
CA TYR A 119 1.67 -16.62 2.00
C TYR A 119 2.80 -17.49 1.41
N PRO A 120 3.96 -17.63 2.08
CA PRO A 120 4.33 -17.06 3.39
C PRO A 120 4.86 -15.62 3.36
N ALA A 121 5.07 -15.04 2.19
CA ALA A 121 5.61 -13.68 2.04
C ALA A 121 4.47 -12.66 1.92
N THR A 122 3.86 -12.32 3.06
CA THR A 122 2.73 -11.39 3.10
C THR A 122 3.20 -9.96 2.86
N PRO A 123 2.57 -9.21 1.94
CA PRO A 123 2.84 -7.79 1.80
C PRO A 123 2.43 -7.03 3.07
N ILE A 124 3.17 -5.98 3.42
CA ILE A 124 2.83 -5.07 4.52
C ILE A 124 2.02 -3.87 4.04
N GLY A 125 2.11 -3.57 2.75
CA GLY A 125 1.32 -2.54 2.07
C GLY A 125 0.87 -3.02 0.69
N ILE A 126 -0.23 -2.49 0.20
CA ILE A 126 -0.79 -2.81 -1.12
C ILE A 126 -1.31 -1.53 -1.75
N ASN A 127 -0.95 -1.28 -3.01
CA ASN A 127 -1.50 -0.20 -3.81
C ASN A 127 -1.95 -0.75 -5.17
N LEU A 128 -3.24 -0.98 -5.33
CA LEU A 128 -3.84 -1.63 -6.50
C LEU A 128 -4.95 -0.79 -7.13
N PRO A 129 -5.29 -1.02 -8.40
CA PRO A 129 -4.74 -2.01 -9.35
C PRO A 129 -3.40 -1.59 -9.94
N ASN A 130 -2.65 -2.55 -10.52
CA ASN A 130 -1.39 -2.29 -11.21
C ASN A 130 -1.56 -1.69 -12.62
N ALA A 131 -2.78 -1.51 -13.09
CA ALA A 131 -3.10 -0.93 -14.38
C ALA A 131 -3.06 0.61 -14.33
N ASP A 132 -2.05 1.24 -14.92
CA ASP A 132 -1.83 2.69 -14.89
C ASP A 132 -3.03 3.50 -15.39
N TRP A 133 -3.72 3.03 -16.42
CA TRP A 133 -4.89 3.72 -16.96
C TRP A 133 -6.08 3.70 -15.99
N ILE A 134 -6.27 2.60 -15.23
CA ILE A 134 -7.32 2.54 -14.20
C ILE A 134 -6.96 3.48 -13.04
N ARG A 135 -5.69 3.47 -12.59
CA ARG A 135 -5.21 4.40 -11.57
C ARG A 135 -5.46 5.85 -11.95
N LYS A 136 -5.16 6.19 -13.20
CA LYS A 136 -5.34 7.55 -13.74
C LYS A 136 -6.80 7.99 -13.78
N ASP A 137 -7.67 7.13 -14.30
CA ASP A 137 -9.05 7.52 -14.63
C ASP A 137 -10.04 7.23 -13.49
N TYR A 138 -9.78 6.21 -12.66
CA TYR A 138 -10.68 5.74 -11.59
C TYR A 138 -10.04 5.79 -10.20
N GLY A 139 -8.72 5.90 -10.10
CA GLY A 139 -7.98 5.92 -8.84
C GLY A 139 -7.40 4.57 -8.44
N SER A 140 -6.92 4.49 -7.21
CA SER A 140 -6.35 3.28 -6.61
C SER A 140 -6.78 3.15 -5.15
N LYS A 141 -6.68 1.94 -4.61
CA LYS A 141 -6.77 1.67 -3.17
C LYS A 141 -5.38 1.39 -2.63
N SER A 142 -4.97 2.17 -1.63
CA SER A 142 -3.81 1.90 -0.79
C SER A 142 -4.27 1.36 0.54
N VAL A 143 -3.65 0.29 1.00
CA VAL A 143 -3.92 -0.31 2.30
C VAL A 143 -2.61 -0.71 2.97
N THR A 144 -2.54 -0.54 4.29
CA THR A 144 -1.45 -1.02 5.15
C THR A 144 -1.97 -2.18 5.99
N ILE A 145 -1.19 -3.26 6.11
CA ILE A 145 -1.59 -4.49 6.81
C ILE A 145 -0.91 -4.54 8.17
N GLU A 146 -1.47 -3.83 9.14
CA GLU A 146 -0.83 -3.61 10.45
C GLU A 146 -0.71 -4.89 11.31
N ASN A 147 -1.71 -5.77 11.28
CA ASN A 147 -1.66 -7.00 12.10
C ASN A 147 -0.56 -7.98 11.67
N ILE A 148 -0.12 -7.96 10.43
CA ILE A 148 1.01 -8.78 9.96
C ILE A 148 2.32 -8.19 10.48
N THR A 149 2.50 -6.88 10.36
CA THR A 149 3.67 -6.17 10.90
C THR A 149 3.75 -6.36 12.42
N HIS A 150 2.62 -6.20 13.12
CA HIS A 150 2.55 -6.47 14.57
C HIS A 150 2.96 -7.90 14.91
N ALA A 151 2.49 -8.90 14.16
CA ALA A 151 2.86 -10.30 14.41
C ALA A 151 4.36 -10.56 14.23
N TYR A 152 5.00 -9.96 13.24
CA TYR A 152 6.45 -10.04 13.06
C TYR A 152 7.21 -9.34 14.21
N ASN A 153 6.75 -8.18 14.64
CA ASN A 153 7.36 -7.44 15.74
C ASN A 153 7.24 -8.23 17.05
N GLU A 154 6.08 -8.84 17.33
CA GLU A 154 5.89 -9.72 18.49
C GLU A 154 6.81 -10.95 18.45
N ALA A 155 6.94 -11.58 17.29
CA ALA A 155 7.83 -12.74 17.13
C ALA A 155 9.33 -12.40 17.29
N ALA A 156 9.69 -11.15 17.02
CA ALA A 156 11.08 -10.66 17.19
C ALA A 156 11.42 -10.28 18.62
N LYS A 157 10.45 -10.07 19.50
CA LYS A 157 10.69 -9.68 20.89
C LYS A 157 11.51 -10.77 21.65
N GLY A 158 12.61 -10.34 22.25
CA GLY A 158 13.44 -11.20 23.08
C GLY A 158 14.27 -12.24 22.33
N ASN A 159 14.38 -12.17 21.03
CA ASN A 159 15.20 -13.06 20.22
C ASN A 159 16.69 -12.68 20.17
N GLY A 160 17.09 -11.57 20.83
CA GLY A 160 18.46 -11.06 20.86
C GLY A 160 18.83 -10.16 19.69
N PHE A 161 17.92 -9.94 18.75
CA PHE A 161 18.21 -9.15 17.54
C PHE A 161 18.56 -7.70 17.86
N LEU A 162 17.82 -7.05 18.76
CA LEU A 162 18.10 -5.66 19.13
C LEU A 162 19.47 -5.53 19.80
N GLU A 163 19.80 -6.46 20.70
CA GLU A 163 21.07 -6.48 21.42
C GLU A 163 22.27 -6.76 20.50
N GLU A 164 22.07 -7.49 19.42
CA GLU A 164 23.12 -7.80 18.44
C GLU A 164 23.39 -6.65 17.48
N PHE A 165 22.33 -5.93 17.01
CA PHE A 165 22.44 -4.96 15.93
C PHE A 165 22.37 -3.49 16.37
N ILE A 166 21.94 -3.19 17.60
CA ILE A 166 21.90 -1.83 18.12
C ILE A 166 23.09 -1.64 19.09
N TYR A 167 23.96 -0.69 18.75
CA TYR A 167 25.18 -0.44 19.51
C TYR A 167 24.94 0.21 20.88
N ASP A 168 24.03 1.20 20.95
CA ASP A 168 23.76 1.92 22.20
C ASP A 168 22.60 1.27 22.97
N PRO A 169 22.83 0.82 24.23
CA PRO A 169 21.76 0.29 25.07
C PRO A 169 20.58 1.27 25.28
N ALA A 170 20.81 2.58 25.23
CA ALA A 170 19.74 3.57 25.34
C ALA A 170 18.80 3.52 24.12
N ASP A 171 19.35 3.28 22.92
CA ASP A 171 18.56 3.12 21.70
C ASP A 171 17.76 1.82 21.71
N ILE A 172 18.29 0.74 22.33
CA ILE A 172 17.52 -0.50 22.54
C ILE A 172 16.27 -0.22 23.39
N GLU A 173 16.39 0.55 24.46
CA GLU A 173 15.26 0.91 25.30
C GLU A 173 14.25 1.81 24.57
N LEU A 174 14.72 2.74 23.73
CA LEU A 174 13.87 3.56 22.86
C LEU A 174 13.13 2.68 21.86
N GLN A 175 13.82 1.74 21.21
CA GLN A 175 13.20 0.80 20.25
C GLN A 175 12.16 -0.09 20.93
N LYS A 176 12.44 -0.62 22.13
CA LYS A 176 11.48 -1.41 22.89
C LYS A 176 10.22 -0.61 23.25
N ARG A 177 10.38 0.68 23.53
CA ARG A 177 9.29 1.55 23.98
C ARG A 177 8.47 2.13 22.84
N TYR A 178 9.10 2.53 21.77
CA TYR A 178 8.49 3.34 20.71
C TYR A 178 8.57 2.71 19.30
N GLY A 179 9.31 1.62 19.13
CA GLY A 179 9.59 1.04 17.82
C GLY A 179 8.32 0.75 17.04
N GLU A 180 7.35 0.07 17.63
CA GLU A 180 6.08 -0.25 16.95
C GLU A 180 5.32 1.01 16.51
N LEU A 181 5.25 2.04 17.36
CA LEU A 181 4.61 3.30 16.99
C LEU A 181 5.39 4.02 15.88
N SER A 182 6.70 4.02 15.96
CA SER A 182 7.58 4.63 14.95
C SER A 182 7.44 3.93 13.60
N ASP A 183 7.46 2.61 13.59
CA ASP A 183 7.31 1.81 12.37
C ASP A 183 5.94 2.03 11.71
N ASN A 184 4.88 2.07 12.50
CA ASN A 184 3.53 2.33 11.99
C ASN A 184 3.41 3.74 11.42
N LEU A 185 3.95 4.76 12.10
CA LEU A 185 3.95 6.13 11.61
C LEU A 185 4.81 6.27 10.35
N HIS A 186 5.98 5.64 10.31
CA HIS A 186 6.84 5.65 9.12
C HIS A 186 6.12 5.04 7.92
N THR A 187 5.51 3.87 8.10
CA THR A 187 4.73 3.21 7.03
C THR A 187 3.57 4.09 6.56
N ASP A 188 2.81 4.67 7.48
CA ASP A 188 1.70 5.57 7.13
C ASP A 188 2.18 6.80 6.36
N LEU A 189 3.29 7.42 6.77
CA LEU A 189 3.88 8.57 6.11
C LEU A 189 4.45 8.21 4.73
N HIS A 190 5.14 7.07 4.62
CA HIS A 190 5.65 6.53 3.36
C HIS A 190 4.53 6.37 2.32
N GLU A 191 3.44 5.69 2.69
CA GLU A 191 2.33 5.41 1.79
C GLU A 191 1.47 6.66 1.51
N CYS A 192 1.15 7.45 2.54
CA CYS A 192 0.24 8.59 2.40
C CYS A 192 0.90 9.82 1.79
N LEU A 193 2.15 10.05 2.11
CA LEU A 193 2.89 11.26 1.72
C LEU A 193 4.09 10.95 0.83
N GLY A 194 4.88 9.94 1.16
CA GLY A 194 6.10 9.59 0.45
C GLY A 194 5.83 9.45 -1.04
N HIS A 195 5.04 8.48 -1.44
CA HIS A 195 4.66 8.28 -2.85
C HIS A 195 3.83 9.42 -3.46
N GLY A 196 3.11 10.16 -2.63
CA GLY A 196 2.25 11.26 -3.05
C GLY A 196 2.96 12.60 -3.25
N SER A 197 4.15 12.80 -2.72
CA SER A 197 4.86 14.08 -2.68
C SER A 197 5.70 14.38 -3.92
N GLY A 198 6.04 15.66 -4.09
CA GLY A 198 6.92 16.12 -5.15
C GLY A 198 6.33 16.01 -6.56
N GLN A 199 7.00 16.65 -7.50
CA GLN A 199 6.66 16.58 -8.92
C GLN A 199 7.92 16.51 -9.78
N LEU A 200 7.79 15.87 -10.94
CA LEU A 200 8.88 15.80 -11.90
C LEU A 200 9.16 17.19 -12.50
N ALA A 201 10.41 17.43 -12.88
CA ALA A 201 10.75 18.60 -13.66
C ALA A 201 9.98 18.62 -15.00
N PRO A 202 9.63 19.79 -15.52
CA PRO A 202 8.95 19.91 -16.79
C PRO A 202 9.64 19.14 -17.91
N GLY A 203 8.89 18.31 -18.63
CA GLY A 203 9.40 17.51 -19.75
C GLY A 203 10.10 16.19 -19.36
N VAL A 204 10.30 15.91 -18.07
CA VAL A 204 10.81 14.62 -17.60
C VAL A 204 9.68 13.60 -17.56
N LYS A 205 9.93 12.41 -18.11
CA LYS A 205 8.97 11.31 -18.09
C LYS A 205 9.19 10.44 -16.85
N THR A 206 8.16 9.75 -16.41
CA THR A 206 8.19 8.82 -15.26
C THR A 206 9.17 7.66 -15.46
N ASP A 207 9.42 7.26 -16.70
CA ASP A 207 10.34 6.17 -17.08
C ASP A 207 11.81 6.63 -17.28
N ALA A 208 12.11 7.90 -17.00
CA ALA A 208 13.46 8.46 -17.23
C ALA A 208 14.57 7.70 -16.49
N LEU A 209 14.25 7.15 -15.32
CA LEU A 209 15.18 6.38 -14.49
C LEU A 209 15.26 4.89 -14.88
N LYS A 210 14.43 4.42 -15.81
CA LYS A 210 14.41 3.04 -16.31
C LYS A 210 14.39 2.02 -15.15
N ASN A 211 15.31 1.07 -15.15
CA ASN A 211 15.41 0.01 -14.14
C ASN A 211 15.73 0.50 -12.72
N TYR A 212 16.17 1.74 -12.55
CA TYR A 212 16.45 2.34 -11.24
C TYR A 212 15.24 3.06 -10.65
N GLY A 213 14.18 3.24 -11.44
CA GLY A 213 13.02 4.06 -11.07
C GLY A 213 12.35 3.57 -9.79
N SER A 214 12.06 2.29 -9.69
CA SER A 214 11.40 1.70 -8.52
C SER A 214 12.23 1.87 -7.25
N THR A 215 13.52 1.47 -7.27
CA THR A 215 14.40 1.58 -6.10
C THR A 215 14.56 3.02 -5.61
N LEU A 216 14.68 3.98 -6.54
CA LEU A 216 14.82 5.38 -6.19
C LEU A 216 13.50 5.99 -5.71
N GLU A 217 12.37 5.50 -6.19
CA GLU A 217 11.06 5.92 -5.72
C GLU A 217 10.81 5.49 -4.27
N GLU A 218 11.14 4.23 -3.92
CA GLU A 218 11.05 3.74 -2.55
C GLU A 218 11.96 4.54 -1.60
N ALA A 219 13.23 4.75 -2.00
CA ALA A 219 14.16 5.57 -1.21
C ALA A 219 13.67 7.01 -1.06
N ARG A 220 13.01 7.56 -2.08
CA ARG A 220 12.41 8.89 -2.02
C ARG A 220 11.21 8.91 -1.06
N ALA A 221 10.36 7.91 -1.11
CA ALA A 221 9.21 7.79 -0.22
C ALA A 221 9.65 7.69 1.24
N ASP A 222 10.68 6.88 1.53
CA ASP A 222 11.29 6.79 2.86
C ASP A 222 11.90 8.12 3.35
N LEU A 223 12.50 8.90 2.43
CA LEU A 223 13.06 10.20 2.79
C LEU A 223 11.99 11.21 3.23
N PHE A 224 10.77 11.05 2.79
CA PHE A 224 9.63 11.90 3.16
C PHE A 224 8.90 11.42 4.41
N ALA A 225 9.07 10.16 4.79
CA ALA A 225 8.48 9.57 5.98
C ALA A 225 9.28 9.88 7.23
#